data_0925a52cfcee0b7c561d20fbf0748215
#
_entry.id   0925a52cfcee0b7c561d20fbf0748215
#
_cell.length_a   1.000
_cell.length_b   1.000
_cell.length_c   1.000
_cell.angle_alpha   90.00
_cell.angle_beta   90.00
_cell.angle_gamma   90.00
#
_symmetry.space_group_name_H-M   'P 1'
#
loop_
_entity.id
_entity.type
_entity.pdbx_description
1 polymer ?
#
loop_
_entity_poly.entity_id
_entity_poly.type
_entity_poly.pdbx_seq_one_letter_code
_entity_poly.pdbx_strand_id
1 'polypeptide(L)'
;MSSLGPLVAADETFNHQIIDTFATVSQADRSWTEKVCAMAAPRDGSVQLAFGMGKYTNRNVLDAYAGISRGREQWTVRASRRLLPDVDHLAAGPITYEVLEPLRTVRFSLAPNDVVPISFEWIFTAALPPALEQREQHRSRDGGRVDADIVRYHQIGTATGWYEVDGVRGTVDEAAVSTRDHSWGVRYMVGPPAVDVEDPARPAGVSTIVLWSPILCERQDGSRYGLHVFYQRHRFGDWQRVELQGGVEHPDGRREPFLQLLPHAEVRDDNRRLVRATLDCTMSDGSTRPLELAAVSETGFHLGAGLYFGLDGHWHGEWRGDLHVDGEYVADCTDPATARRLHQMRDNLVCVEDAVGQGVGFGNMQSIFAGAQPEIGLTEEASFL
;
A
#
# COMPACT_ATOMS: atom_id res chain seq x y z
N MET A 1 28.06 17.91 7.48
CA MET A 1 28.25 18.46 6.12
C MET A 1 27.40 19.72 6.02
N SER A 2 27.95 20.80 5.49
CA SER A 2 27.16 22.02 5.27
C SER A 2 26.07 21.72 4.23
N SER A 3 24.82 22.04 4.55
CA SER A 3 23.70 21.95 3.62
C SER A 3 24.03 22.79 2.37
N LEU A 4 24.00 22.16 1.20
CA LEU A 4 24.14 22.85 -0.09
C LEU A 4 22.81 23.48 -0.54
N GLY A 5 21.91 23.76 0.41
CA GLY A 5 20.56 24.20 0.12
C GLY A 5 19.65 23.05 -0.28
N PRO A 6 18.73 23.22 -1.24
CA PRO A 6 17.77 22.17 -1.63
C PRO A 6 18.35 21.08 -2.57
N LEU A 7 19.66 21.07 -2.85
CA LEU A 7 20.29 20.07 -3.73
C LEU A 7 20.36 18.71 -3.04
N VAL A 8 20.05 17.66 -3.80
CA VAL A 8 20.13 16.26 -3.41
C VAL A 8 21.00 15.48 -4.38
N ALA A 9 21.37 14.24 -4.01
CA ALA A 9 22.26 13.40 -4.84
C ALA A 9 21.74 13.19 -6.29
N ALA A 10 20.42 13.20 -6.49
CA ALA A 10 19.81 13.09 -7.80
C ALA A 10 20.09 14.30 -8.71
N ASP A 11 20.34 15.48 -8.13
CA ASP A 11 20.64 16.70 -8.90
C ASP A 11 22.01 16.66 -9.59
N GLU A 12 22.92 15.75 -9.19
CA GLU A 12 24.19 15.52 -9.89
C GLU A 12 24.02 14.76 -11.21
N THR A 13 22.86 14.19 -11.47
CA THR A 13 22.60 13.39 -12.66
C THR A 13 22.17 14.27 -13.85
N PHE A 14 22.37 13.76 -15.10
CA PHE A 14 21.94 14.45 -16.33
C PHE A 14 20.46 14.20 -16.67
N ASN A 15 19.57 14.15 -15.66
CA ASN A 15 18.17 13.76 -15.81
C ASN A 15 17.17 14.87 -15.47
N HIS A 16 17.62 16.11 -15.29
CA HIS A 16 16.72 17.22 -15.04
C HIS A 16 15.77 17.45 -16.21
N GLN A 17 14.48 17.21 -15.96
CA GLN A 17 13.39 17.47 -16.90
C GLN A 17 12.50 18.64 -16.44
N ILE A 18 12.79 19.18 -15.25
CA ILE A 18 12.13 20.33 -14.63
C ILE A 18 13.14 21.47 -14.48
N ILE A 19 12.65 22.69 -14.39
CA ILE A 19 13.48 23.90 -14.24
C ILE A 19 13.81 24.22 -12.77
N ASP A 20 13.87 23.22 -11.92
CA ASP A 20 14.14 23.34 -10.48
C ASP A 20 14.93 22.12 -10.00
N THR A 21 15.30 22.11 -8.70
CA THR A 21 16.01 20.98 -8.09
C THR A 21 15.05 19.82 -7.79
N PHE A 22 15.57 18.60 -7.68
CA PHE A 22 14.78 17.43 -7.30
C PHE A 22 14.20 17.48 -5.87
N ALA A 23 14.80 18.28 -4.98
CA ALA A 23 14.29 18.49 -3.62
C ALA A 23 13.08 19.42 -3.55
N THR A 24 12.79 20.14 -4.63
CA THR A 24 11.72 21.14 -4.68
C THR A 24 10.47 20.55 -5.32
N VAL A 25 9.30 20.80 -4.75
CA VAL A 25 8.03 20.44 -5.40
C VAL A 25 7.57 21.51 -6.36
N SER A 26 6.97 21.10 -7.48
CA SER A 26 6.50 22.00 -8.53
C SER A 26 5.18 22.70 -8.23
N GLN A 27 4.55 22.44 -7.08
CA GLN A 27 3.27 23.02 -6.69
C GLN A 27 3.18 23.19 -5.17
N ALA A 28 2.22 24.01 -4.72
CA ALA A 28 2.06 24.40 -3.31
C ALA A 28 1.00 23.60 -2.56
N ASP A 29 0.40 22.57 -3.16
CA ASP A 29 -0.65 21.77 -2.54
C ASP A 29 -0.11 21.06 -1.29
N ARG A 30 -0.79 21.24 -0.15
CA ARG A 30 -0.40 20.63 1.13
C ARG A 30 -0.59 19.10 1.16
N SER A 31 -1.31 18.57 0.21
CA SER A 31 -1.54 17.12 0.03
C SER A 31 -0.52 16.48 -0.90
N TRP A 32 0.42 17.25 -1.45
CA TRP A 32 1.54 16.69 -2.20
C TRP A 32 2.39 15.79 -1.31
N THR A 33 2.59 14.56 -1.77
CA THR A 33 3.29 13.52 -1.01
C THR A 33 4.13 12.68 -1.94
N GLU A 34 5.34 12.33 -1.52
CA GLU A 34 6.08 11.20 -2.08
C GLU A 34 6.10 10.09 -1.03
N LYS A 35 5.71 8.87 -1.42
CA LYS A 35 5.44 7.79 -0.47
C LYS A 35 5.87 6.44 -0.99
N VAL A 36 6.45 5.63 -0.08
CA VAL A 36 6.70 4.20 -0.29
C VAL A 36 5.86 3.39 0.68
N CYS A 37 5.32 2.27 0.19
CA CYS A 37 4.70 1.24 1.01
C CYS A 37 5.27 -0.12 0.63
N ALA A 38 5.40 -1.02 1.59
CA ALA A 38 5.93 -2.35 1.35
C ALA A 38 5.39 -3.35 2.37
N MET A 39 5.34 -4.60 1.94
CA MET A 39 5.10 -5.73 2.83
C MET A 39 6.10 -6.85 2.54
N ALA A 40 6.36 -7.69 3.54
CA ALA A 40 7.07 -8.94 3.40
C ALA A 40 6.40 -10.01 4.25
N ALA A 41 6.29 -11.23 3.71
CA ALA A 41 5.68 -12.35 4.43
C ALA A 41 6.23 -13.69 3.93
N PRO A 42 6.48 -14.67 4.81
CA PRO A 42 6.59 -16.07 4.44
C PRO A 42 5.31 -16.54 3.74
N ARG A 43 5.43 -17.48 2.81
CA ARG A 43 4.29 -17.98 2.02
C ARG A 43 3.22 -18.68 2.85
N ASP A 44 3.54 -19.12 4.06
CA ASP A 44 2.59 -19.73 5.00
C ASP A 44 1.72 -18.70 5.76
N GLY A 45 2.03 -17.40 5.63
CA GLY A 45 1.29 -16.33 6.30
C GLY A 45 1.46 -16.27 7.82
N SER A 46 2.45 -16.97 8.37
CA SER A 46 2.70 -17.04 9.81
C SER A 46 3.01 -15.68 10.44
N VAL A 47 3.59 -14.78 9.66
CA VAL A 47 3.88 -13.39 10.01
C VAL A 47 3.82 -12.51 8.75
N GLN A 48 3.43 -11.25 8.92
CA GLN A 48 3.52 -10.25 7.87
C GLN A 48 4.16 -8.99 8.43
N LEU A 49 5.19 -8.50 7.76
CA LEU A 49 5.86 -7.25 8.04
C LEU A 49 5.27 -6.17 7.12
N ALA A 50 5.06 -4.99 7.66
CA ALA A 50 4.54 -3.85 6.91
C ALA A 50 5.37 -2.60 7.17
N PHE A 51 5.50 -1.79 6.14
CA PHE A 51 6.27 -0.55 6.18
C PHE A 51 5.62 0.50 5.28
N GLY A 52 5.65 1.76 5.74
CA GLY A 52 5.35 2.90 4.90
C GLY A 52 6.11 4.14 5.36
N MET A 53 6.53 4.96 4.40
CA MET A 53 7.18 6.23 4.68
C MET A 53 6.69 7.27 3.69
N GLY A 54 6.36 8.46 4.19
CA GLY A 54 5.88 9.60 3.41
C GLY A 54 6.71 10.85 3.63
N LYS A 55 7.08 11.51 2.54
CA LYS A 55 7.73 12.81 2.52
C LYS A 55 6.71 13.86 2.06
N TYR A 56 6.41 14.81 2.94
CA TYR A 56 5.39 15.85 2.73
C TYR A 56 6.08 17.23 2.72
N THR A 57 6.68 17.56 1.59
CA THR A 57 7.54 18.74 1.46
C THR A 57 6.79 20.03 1.79
N ASN A 58 5.55 20.21 1.33
CA ASN A 58 4.74 21.40 1.59
C ASN A 58 4.18 21.49 3.03
N ARG A 59 4.40 20.45 3.84
CA ARG A 59 4.09 20.40 5.27
C ARG A 59 5.33 20.42 6.15
N ASN A 60 6.52 20.28 5.56
CA ASN A 60 7.79 20.11 6.25
C ASN A 60 7.81 18.89 7.21
N VAL A 61 7.21 17.78 6.78
CA VAL A 61 7.05 16.54 7.53
C VAL A 61 7.63 15.38 6.76
N LEU A 62 8.33 14.50 7.45
CA LEU A 62 8.58 13.11 7.05
C LEU A 62 7.93 12.23 8.11
N ASP A 63 7.04 11.33 7.70
CA ASP A 63 6.46 10.34 8.60
C ASP A 63 6.68 8.91 8.11
N ALA A 64 6.50 7.96 9.02
CA ALA A 64 6.60 6.54 8.71
C ALA A 64 5.76 5.71 9.68
N TYR A 65 5.35 4.54 9.23
CA TYR A 65 4.90 3.45 10.09
C TYR A 65 5.65 2.17 9.75
N ALA A 66 5.79 1.33 10.76
CA ALA A 66 6.36 0.01 10.64
C ALA A 66 5.63 -0.93 11.59
N GLY A 67 5.36 -2.16 11.16
CA GLY A 67 4.60 -3.05 12.02
C GLY A 67 4.68 -4.51 11.62
N ILE A 68 4.13 -5.34 12.51
CA ILE A 68 4.03 -6.78 12.36
C ILE A 68 2.58 -7.19 12.60
N SER A 69 2.03 -8.06 11.76
CA SER A 69 0.83 -8.81 12.08
C SER A 69 1.15 -10.32 12.16
N ARG A 70 0.54 -11.00 13.13
CA ARG A 70 0.72 -12.43 13.39
C ARG A 70 -0.58 -13.03 13.90
N GLY A 71 -1.19 -13.92 13.17
CA GLY A 71 -2.52 -14.43 13.50
C GLY A 71 -3.52 -13.28 13.56
N ARG A 72 -4.09 -13.05 14.77
CA ARG A 72 -5.05 -11.95 15.03
C ARG A 72 -4.40 -10.67 15.53
N GLU A 73 -3.15 -10.73 15.91
CA GLU A 73 -2.43 -9.65 16.58
C GLU A 73 -1.76 -8.70 15.57
N GLN A 74 -1.69 -7.44 15.96
CA GLN A 74 -0.93 -6.44 15.22
C GLN A 74 -0.18 -5.51 16.17
N TRP A 75 1.09 -5.28 15.90
CA TRP A 75 1.95 -4.28 16.52
C TRP A 75 2.28 -3.22 15.48
N THR A 76 2.18 -1.96 15.85
CA THR A 76 2.48 -0.84 14.96
C THR A 76 3.27 0.22 15.70
N VAL A 77 4.37 0.67 15.08
CA VAL A 77 5.12 1.87 15.47
C VAL A 77 4.87 2.93 14.40
N ARG A 78 4.62 4.16 14.84
CA ARG A 78 4.51 5.35 13.98
C ARG A 78 5.54 6.36 14.42
N ALA A 79 6.14 7.04 13.46
CA ALA A 79 7.07 8.12 13.74
C ALA A 79 6.89 9.25 12.74
N SER A 80 7.09 10.48 13.20
CA SER A 80 7.17 11.65 12.32
C SER A 80 8.25 12.59 12.79
N ARG A 81 8.84 13.33 11.85
CA ARG A 81 9.84 14.35 12.16
C ARG A 81 9.72 15.56 11.24
N ARG A 82 10.38 16.65 11.66
CA ARG A 82 10.66 17.75 10.76
C ARG A 82 11.50 17.28 9.57
N LEU A 83 11.09 17.60 8.34
CA LEU A 83 11.80 17.21 7.13
C LEU A 83 13.07 18.04 6.94
N LEU A 84 12.95 19.37 6.93
CA LEU A 84 14.07 20.27 6.71
C LEU A 84 14.94 20.43 7.98
N PRO A 85 16.24 20.60 7.84
CA PRO A 85 16.98 20.78 6.58
C PRO A 85 17.44 19.47 5.93
N ASP A 86 17.16 18.30 6.51
CA ASP A 86 17.73 17.01 6.14
C ASP A 86 16.75 16.22 5.26
N VAL A 87 16.64 16.60 4.00
CA VAL A 87 15.67 16.04 3.03
C VAL A 87 16.06 14.68 2.47
N ASP A 88 17.34 14.30 2.57
CA ASP A 88 17.88 13.05 2.04
C ASP A 88 17.90 11.92 3.08
N HIS A 89 17.75 12.27 4.35
CA HIS A 89 17.74 11.28 5.43
C HIS A 89 16.34 10.65 5.54
N LEU A 90 16.18 9.47 4.98
CA LEU A 90 14.90 8.74 4.96
C LEU A 90 14.75 7.88 6.22
N ALA A 91 14.71 8.55 7.38
CA ALA A 91 14.44 7.94 8.66
C ALA A 91 13.57 8.86 9.53
N ALA A 92 12.68 8.27 10.32
CA ALA A 92 11.89 8.92 11.35
C ALA A 92 11.89 8.06 12.62
N GLY A 93 12.48 8.57 13.72
CA GLY A 93 12.67 7.78 14.93
C GLY A 93 13.36 6.43 14.65
N PRO A 94 12.77 5.30 15.07
CA PRO A 94 13.36 3.97 14.86
C PRO A 94 13.15 3.40 13.45
N ILE A 95 12.45 4.09 12.56
CA ILE A 95 12.02 3.59 11.24
C ILE A 95 12.94 4.16 10.16
N THR A 96 13.53 3.29 9.33
CA THR A 96 14.48 3.68 8.27
C THR A 96 14.17 3.00 6.95
N TYR A 97 14.26 3.76 5.86
CA TYR A 97 14.22 3.29 4.48
C TYR A 97 15.56 3.57 3.80
N GLU A 98 16.17 2.57 3.19
CA GLU A 98 17.46 2.71 2.53
C GLU A 98 17.44 2.09 1.13
N VAL A 99 17.83 2.87 0.14
CA VAL A 99 18.00 2.39 -1.25
C VAL A 99 19.43 1.83 -1.38
N LEU A 100 19.55 0.51 -1.49
CA LEU A 100 20.84 -0.17 -1.68
C LEU A 100 21.24 -0.19 -3.15
N GLU A 101 20.30 -0.52 -4.03
CA GLU A 101 20.44 -0.45 -5.48
C GLU A 101 19.12 0.08 -6.07
N PRO A 102 19.13 1.25 -6.74
CA PRO A 102 17.92 1.86 -7.26
C PRO A 102 17.10 0.91 -8.14
N LEU A 103 15.78 0.87 -7.91
CA LEU A 103 14.80 0.03 -8.61
C LEU A 103 15.05 -1.48 -8.49
N ARG A 104 15.97 -1.92 -7.63
CA ARG A 104 16.29 -3.33 -7.48
C ARG A 104 16.30 -3.82 -6.04
N THR A 105 17.05 -3.14 -5.16
CA THR A 105 17.25 -3.61 -3.79
C THR A 105 17.08 -2.47 -2.81
N VAL A 106 16.20 -2.65 -1.85
CA VAL A 106 15.94 -1.68 -0.78
C VAL A 106 15.86 -2.36 0.56
N ARG A 107 16.27 -1.65 1.62
CA ARG A 107 16.18 -2.10 3.02
C ARG A 107 15.11 -1.34 3.75
N PHE A 108 14.29 -2.07 4.51
CA PHE A 108 13.29 -1.57 5.42
C PHE A 108 13.65 -1.99 6.84
N SER A 109 13.69 -1.06 7.78
CA SER A 109 14.12 -1.35 9.13
C SER A 109 13.23 -0.67 10.17
N LEU A 110 12.94 -1.40 11.24
CA LEU A 110 12.43 -0.92 12.50
C LEU A 110 13.42 -1.33 13.60
N ALA A 111 14.18 -0.37 14.13
CA ALA A 111 15.06 -0.60 15.25
C ALA A 111 14.27 -0.91 16.54
N PRO A 112 14.88 -1.56 17.55
CA PRO A 112 14.30 -1.67 18.87
C PRO A 112 13.84 -0.31 19.38
N ASN A 113 12.67 -0.26 20.04
CA ASN A 113 12.02 0.96 20.48
C ASN A 113 11.29 0.76 21.82
N ASP A 114 10.93 1.87 22.47
CA ASP A 114 10.26 1.86 23.78
C ASP A 114 8.72 1.86 23.67
N VAL A 115 8.17 1.79 22.44
CA VAL A 115 6.72 1.92 22.21
C VAL A 115 6.02 0.57 22.23
N VAL A 116 6.49 -0.36 21.40
CA VAL A 116 6.01 -1.75 21.35
C VAL A 116 7.18 -2.70 21.14
N PRO A 117 7.15 -3.92 21.68
CA PRO A 117 8.30 -4.84 21.71
C PRO A 117 8.50 -5.56 20.37
N ILE A 118 8.63 -4.81 19.29
CA ILE A 118 8.94 -5.33 17.96
C ILE A 118 10.13 -4.63 17.34
N SER A 119 10.87 -5.36 16.53
CA SER A 119 11.91 -4.83 15.65
C SER A 119 12.06 -5.75 14.44
N PHE A 120 12.57 -5.22 13.33
CA PHE A 120 12.85 -6.02 12.15
C PHE A 120 13.80 -5.32 11.18
N GLU A 121 14.36 -6.09 10.32
CA GLU A 121 15.01 -5.65 9.10
C GLU A 121 14.73 -6.64 7.99
N TRP A 122 14.30 -6.16 6.82
CA TRP A 122 14.32 -6.99 5.63
C TRP A 122 14.87 -6.23 4.42
N ILE A 123 15.46 -6.99 3.52
CA ILE A 123 15.91 -6.52 2.22
C ILE A 123 14.93 -7.04 1.18
N PHE A 124 14.27 -6.12 0.48
CA PHE A 124 13.54 -6.41 -0.74
C PHE A 124 14.51 -6.57 -1.90
N THR A 125 14.34 -7.62 -2.69
CA THR A 125 15.02 -7.82 -3.97
C THR A 125 14.00 -8.01 -5.08
N ALA A 126 14.02 -7.14 -6.09
CA ALA A 126 13.11 -7.20 -7.22
C ALA A 126 13.30 -8.51 -8.01
N ALA A 127 12.22 -9.25 -8.21
CA ALA A 127 12.17 -10.41 -9.10
C ALA A 127 11.79 -10.01 -10.53
N LEU A 128 11.11 -8.88 -10.69
CA LEU A 128 10.68 -8.32 -11.97
C LEU A 128 11.07 -6.85 -12.04
N PRO A 129 11.18 -6.27 -13.26
CA PRO A 129 11.36 -4.83 -13.43
C PRO A 129 10.24 -4.03 -12.76
N PRO A 130 10.49 -2.76 -12.36
CA PRO A 130 9.45 -1.90 -11.84
C PRO A 130 8.37 -1.64 -12.89
N ALA A 131 7.14 -1.59 -12.45
CA ALA A 131 5.98 -1.48 -13.31
C ALA A 131 5.26 -0.15 -13.06
N LEU A 132 5.45 0.83 -13.99
CA LEU A 132 4.73 2.10 -13.91
C LEU A 132 3.25 1.89 -14.17
N GLU A 133 2.42 2.34 -13.23
CA GLU A 133 0.97 2.34 -13.35
C GLU A 133 0.48 3.56 -14.15
N GLN A 134 -0.77 3.52 -14.60
CA GLN A 134 -1.39 4.70 -15.21
C GLN A 134 -1.57 5.77 -14.14
N ARG A 135 -1.39 7.02 -14.53
CA ARG A 135 -1.63 8.17 -13.65
C ARG A 135 -3.06 8.16 -13.14
N GLU A 136 -3.21 8.14 -11.83
CA GLU A 136 -4.49 8.20 -11.15
C GLU A 136 -4.89 9.67 -10.96
N GLN A 137 -5.98 10.09 -11.60
CA GLN A 137 -6.50 11.45 -11.46
C GLN A 137 -7.98 11.42 -11.13
N HIS A 138 -8.31 11.81 -9.91
CA HIS A 138 -9.69 11.91 -9.44
C HIS A 138 -10.10 13.37 -9.27
N ARG A 139 -11.28 13.66 -9.74
CA ARG A 139 -11.93 14.97 -9.53
C ARG A 139 -13.18 14.77 -8.68
N SER A 140 -13.48 15.76 -7.83
CA SER A 140 -14.74 15.78 -7.11
C SER A 140 -15.91 15.71 -8.09
N ARG A 141 -17.05 15.18 -7.62
CA ARG A 141 -18.24 14.97 -8.45
C ARG A 141 -18.77 16.29 -9.06
N ASP A 142 -18.64 17.40 -8.35
CA ASP A 142 -18.97 18.74 -8.82
C ASP A 142 -17.98 19.27 -9.87
N GLY A 143 -16.91 18.49 -10.17
CA GLY A 143 -15.94 18.75 -11.22
C GLY A 143 -14.95 19.89 -10.90
N GLY A 144 -15.11 20.55 -9.76
CA GLY A 144 -14.33 21.74 -9.43
C GLY A 144 -12.97 21.44 -8.80
N ARG A 145 -12.85 20.33 -8.08
CA ARG A 145 -11.65 20.02 -7.26
C ARG A 145 -10.91 18.79 -7.80
N VAL A 146 -9.59 18.83 -7.67
CA VAL A 146 -8.73 17.64 -7.85
C VAL A 146 -8.56 17.00 -6.48
N ASP A 147 -9.13 15.82 -6.29
CA ASP A 147 -9.04 15.07 -5.04
C ASP A 147 -7.78 14.24 -4.96
N ALA A 148 -7.31 13.71 -6.09
CA ALA A 148 -6.04 13.01 -6.21
C ALA A 148 -5.45 13.17 -7.61
N ASP A 149 -4.12 13.23 -7.68
CA ASP A 149 -3.34 13.25 -8.91
C ASP A 149 -1.99 12.58 -8.64
N ILE A 150 -1.93 11.26 -8.84
CA ILE A 150 -0.86 10.38 -8.36
C ILE A 150 -0.23 9.63 -9.53
N VAL A 151 1.10 9.59 -9.51
CA VAL A 151 1.90 8.65 -10.30
C VAL A 151 2.44 7.59 -9.36
N ARG A 152 2.41 6.33 -9.77
CA ARG A 152 2.88 5.20 -8.97
C ARG A 152 3.59 4.18 -9.84
N TYR A 153 4.63 3.57 -9.30
CA TYR A 153 5.09 2.27 -9.79
C TYR A 153 5.04 1.25 -8.65
N HIS A 154 4.78 0.01 -8.99
CA HIS A 154 4.93 -1.10 -8.07
C HIS A 154 6.10 -2.00 -8.47
N GLN A 155 6.56 -2.79 -7.51
CA GLN A 155 7.55 -3.83 -7.73
C GLN A 155 7.17 -5.10 -6.98
N ILE A 156 7.50 -6.21 -7.62
CA ILE A 156 7.25 -7.57 -7.13
C ILE A 156 8.61 -8.23 -6.93
N GLY A 157 8.81 -8.85 -5.77
CA GLY A 157 10.09 -9.44 -5.43
C GLY A 157 10.02 -10.42 -4.26
N THR A 158 11.19 -10.67 -3.70
CA THR A 158 11.38 -11.51 -2.52
C THR A 158 11.96 -10.70 -1.38
N ALA A 159 11.92 -11.26 -0.18
CA ALA A 159 12.49 -10.66 1.03
C ALA A 159 13.45 -11.63 1.72
N THR A 160 14.52 -11.06 2.30
CA THR A 160 15.38 -11.75 3.26
C THR A 160 15.62 -10.85 4.45
N GLY A 161 15.66 -11.43 5.65
CA GLY A 161 15.88 -10.64 6.85
C GLY A 161 15.44 -11.35 8.12
N TRP A 162 15.02 -10.56 9.08
CA TRP A 162 14.59 -11.04 10.38
C TRP A 162 13.52 -10.13 10.99
N TYR A 163 12.80 -10.67 11.95
CA TYR A 163 11.88 -9.91 12.80
C TYR A 163 12.00 -10.41 14.25
N GLU A 164 11.58 -9.58 15.19
CA GLU A 164 11.54 -9.92 16.62
C GLU A 164 10.21 -9.40 17.18
N VAL A 165 9.54 -10.24 17.97
CA VAL A 165 8.34 -9.92 18.73
C VAL A 165 8.52 -10.44 20.13
N ASP A 166 8.35 -9.58 21.15
CA ASP A 166 8.50 -9.93 22.58
C ASP A 166 9.82 -10.64 22.90
N GLY A 167 10.92 -10.24 22.26
CA GLY A 167 12.23 -10.85 22.42
C GLY A 167 12.41 -12.19 21.69
N VAL A 168 11.42 -12.66 20.96
CA VAL A 168 11.52 -13.88 20.14
C VAL A 168 11.81 -13.52 18.69
N ARG A 169 12.98 -13.96 18.21
CA ARG A 169 13.45 -13.66 16.86
C ARG A 169 13.03 -14.74 15.88
N GLY A 170 12.51 -14.30 14.73
CA GLY A 170 12.20 -15.13 13.56
C GLY A 170 12.99 -14.68 12.33
N THR A 171 12.99 -15.51 11.30
CA THR A 171 13.71 -15.28 10.05
C THR A 171 12.70 -15.07 8.90
N VAL A 172 13.04 -14.15 8.00
CA VAL A 172 12.43 -14.01 6.70
C VAL A 172 13.43 -14.55 5.68
N ASP A 173 13.12 -15.67 5.06
CA ASP A 173 14.01 -16.37 4.14
C ASP A 173 13.73 -16.04 2.67
N GLU A 174 14.53 -16.55 1.74
CA GLU A 174 14.43 -16.29 0.31
C GLU A 174 13.11 -16.76 -0.32
N ALA A 175 12.34 -17.62 0.34
CA ALA A 175 11.02 -18.06 -0.12
C ALA A 175 9.93 -17.03 0.19
N ALA A 176 10.20 -16.06 1.08
CA ALA A 176 9.27 -15.02 1.42
C ALA A 176 9.02 -14.09 0.22
N VAL A 177 7.76 -13.70 0.05
CA VAL A 177 7.37 -12.69 -0.93
C VAL A 177 7.48 -11.30 -0.31
N SER A 178 7.85 -10.34 -1.14
CA SER A 178 7.77 -8.93 -0.80
C SER A 178 7.28 -8.12 -1.99
N THR A 179 6.40 -7.18 -1.71
CA THR A 179 5.89 -6.25 -2.70
C THR A 179 6.05 -4.83 -2.18
N ARG A 180 6.23 -3.88 -3.07
CA ARG A 180 6.28 -2.47 -2.72
C ARG A 180 5.68 -1.59 -3.80
N ASP A 181 5.22 -0.42 -3.41
CA ASP A 181 4.97 0.69 -4.32
C ASP A 181 5.81 1.91 -3.94
N HIS A 182 6.02 2.77 -4.93
CA HIS A 182 6.53 4.11 -4.74
C HIS A 182 5.69 5.06 -5.58
N SER A 183 5.19 6.10 -4.96
CA SER A 183 4.20 6.98 -5.57
C SER A 183 4.41 8.42 -5.14
N TRP A 184 4.05 9.36 -6.03
CA TRP A 184 4.14 10.79 -5.76
C TRP A 184 2.97 11.52 -6.39
N GLY A 185 2.59 12.63 -5.80
CA GLY A 185 1.50 13.47 -6.27
C GLY A 185 0.56 13.95 -5.17
N VAL A 186 -0.52 14.57 -5.58
CA VAL A 186 -1.58 15.05 -4.68
C VAL A 186 -2.44 13.87 -4.25
N ARG A 187 -2.64 13.73 -2.92
CA ARG A 187 -3.46 12.67 -2.32
C ARG A 187 -4.55 13.25 -1.45
N TYR A 188 -5.67 12.57 -1.41
CA TYR A 188 -6.68 12.84 -0.38
C TYR A 188 -6.24 12.28 0.98
N MET A 189 -6.83 12.82 2.06
CA MET A 189 -6.61 12.37 3.45
C MET A 189 -5.19 12.58 3.99
N VAL A 190 -4.47 13.60 3.49
CA VAL A 190 -3.16 14.02 3.99
C VAL A 190 -3.30 15.17 4.99
N GLY A 191 -2.89 14.92 6.23
CA GLY A 191 -3.08 15.85 7.34
C GLY A 191 -4.54 15.97 7.78
N PRO A 192 -4.81 16.71 8.85
CA PRO A 192 -6.18 16.91 9.31
C PRO A 192 -7.03 17.60 8.23
N PRO A 193 -8.33 17.32 8.18
CA PRO A 193 -9.26 18.01 7.28
C PRO A 193 -9.16 19.53 7.45
N ALA A 194 -9.22 20.26 6.35
CA ALA A 194 -9.26 21.71 6.39
C ALA A 194 -10.58 22.18 7.03
N VAL A 195 -10.49 23.16 7.94
CA VAL A 195 -11.65 23.65 8.72
C VAL A 195 -12.35 24.86 8.08
N ASP A 196 -11.75 25.40 7.01
CA ASP A 196 -12.18 26.62 6.32
C ASP A 196 -12.65 26.37 4.88
N VAL A 197 -12.95 25.11 4.56
CA VAL A 197 -13.50 24.70 3.28
C VAL A 197 -14.77 23.86 3.48
N GLU A 198 -15.67 23.95 2.55
CA GLU A 198 -16.84 23.07 2.51
C GLU A 198 -16.42 21.63 2.27
N ASP A 199 -16.90 20.72 3.12
CA ASP A 199 -16.67 19.28 2.91
C ASP A 199 -17.29 18.83 1.57
N PRO A 200 -16.57 18.02 0.79
CA PRO A 200 -17.17 17.45 -0.42
C PRO A 200 -18.39 16.63 -0.05
N ALA A 201 -19.51 16.94 -0.71
CA ALA A 201 -20.73 16.17 -0.53
C ALA A 201 -20.48 14.70 -0.88
N ARG A 202 -20.56 13.83 0.10
CA ARG A 202 -20.56 12.39 -0.10
C ARG A 202 -22.00 11.93 -0.22
N PRO A 203 -22.51 11.57 -1.42
CA PRO A 203 -23.87 11.08 -1.54
C PRO A 203 -24.05 9.82 -0.69
N ALA A 204 -25.15 9.74 0.05
CA ALA A 204 -25.55 8.49 0.70
C ALA A 204 -25.75 7.40 -0.35
N GLY A 205 -25.46 6.15 -0.01
CA GLY A 205 -25.65 5.00 -0.90
C GLY A 205 -24.57 4.79 -1.97
N VAL A 206 -23.41 5.46 -1.84
CA VAL A 206 -22.25 5.11 -2.67
C VAL A 206 -21.67 3.79 -2.19
N SER A 207 -21.46 2.86 -3.11
CA SER A 207 -20.72 1.63 -2.87
C SER A 207 -19.42 1.60 -3.68
N THR A 208 -18.35 1.10 -3.05
CA THR A 208 -17.01 1.09 -3.62
C THR A 208 -16.35 -0.27 -3.43
N ILE A 209 -15.77 -0.81 -4.49
CA ILE A 209 -14.80 -1.91 -4.43
C ILE A 209 -13.46 -1.38 -4.92
N VAL A 210 -12.40 -1.60 -4.14
CA VAL A 210 -11.03 -1.38 -4.57
C VAL A 210 -10.25 -2.66 -4.32
N LEU A 211 -9.53 -3.12 -5.33
CA LEU A 211 -8.57 -4.24 -5.24
C LEU A 211 -7.27 -3.75 -5.85
N TRP A 212 -6.18 -3.80 -5.09
CA TRP A 212 -4.84 -3.53 -5.58
C TRP A 212 -3.91 -4.67 -5.15
N SER A 213 -3.26 -5.33 -6.11
CA SER A 213 -2.53 -6.57 -5.83
C SER A 213 -1.38 -6.81 -6.81
N PRO A 214 -0.13 -6.59 -6.39
CA PRO A 214 1.05 -7.12 -7.04
C PRO A 214 1.37 -8.54 -6.51
N ILE A 215 1.58 -9.51 -7.40
CA ILE A 215 1.73 -10.92 -7.09
C ILE A 215 2.91 -11.51 -7.84
N LEU A 216 3.81 -12.22 -7.14
CA LEU A 216 4.88 -13.00 -7.73
C LEU A 216 4.41 -14.43 -7.97
N CYS A 217 4.35 -14.84 -9.22
CA CYS A 217 4.02 -16.21 -9.63
C CYS A 217 5.26 -17.00 -10.05
N GLU A 218 5.27 -18.29 -9.72
CA GLU A 218 6.32 -19.22 -10.07
C GLU A 218 5.71 -20.46 -10.69
N ARG A 219 6.27 -20.91 -11.82
CA ARG A 219 5.88 -22.16 -12.49
C ARG A 219 6.68 -23.34 -11.97
N GLN A 220 6.25 -24.55 -12.33
CA GLN A 220 6.95 -25.78 -11.91
C GLN A 220 8.40 -25.87 -12.42
N ASP A 221 8.74 -25.20 -13.52
CA ASP A 221 10.09 -25.13 -14.06
C ASP A 221 10.97 -24.06 -13.38
N GLY A 222 10.45 -23.38 -12.37
CA GLY A 222 11.12 -22.29 -11.65
C GLY A 222 11.07 -20.94 -12.36
N SER A 223 10.48 -20.84 -13.53
CA SER A 223 10.31 -19.55 -14.22
C SER A 223 9.28 -18.69 -13.49
N ARG A 224 9.52 -17.36 -13.48
CA ARG A 224 8.70 -16.39 -12.74
C ARG A 224 8.02 -15.41 -13.68
N TYR A 225 6.87 -14.93 -13.23
CA TYR A 225 6.13 -13.81 -13.83
C TYR A 225 5.33 -13.09 -12.74
N GLY A 226 4.85 -11.89 -13.05
CA GLY A 226 3.97 -11.13 -12.16
C GLY A 226 2.53 -11.13 -12.63
N LEU A 227 1.63 -10.97 -11.68
CA LEU A 227 0.27 -10.53 -11.90
C LEU A 227 0.07 -9.22 -11.16
N HIS A 228 -0.54 -8.25 -11.82
CA HIS A 228 -0.95 -7.02 -11.18
C HIS A 228 -2.43 -6.76 -11.44
N VAL A 229 -3.13 -6.38 -10.40
CA VAL A 229 -4.54 -5.97 -10.46
C VAL A 229 -4.69 -4.64 -9.73
N PHE A 230 -5.19 -3.63 -10.41
CA PHE A 230 -5.74 -2.45 -9.78
C PHE A 230 -7.13 -2.22 -10.36
N TYR A 231 -8.13 -2.61 -9.60
CA TYR A 231 -9.54 -2.54 -9.96
C TYR A 231 -10.27 -1.62 -8.99
N GLN A 232 -11.01 -0.67 -9.53
CA GLN A 232 -11.88 0.20 -8.75
C GLN A 232 -13.28 0.20 -9.38
N ARG A 233 -14.30 0.01 -8.56
CA ARG A 233 -15.71 0.16 -8.94
C ARG A 233 -16.40 1.07 -7.96
N HIS A 234 -16.97 2.14 -8.48
CA HIS A 234 -17.85 3.03 -7.72
C HIS A 234 -19.26 2.95 -8.29
N ARG A 235 -20.27 2.80 -7.44
CA ARG A 235 -21.67 2.71 -7.82
C ARG A 235 -22.51 3.66 -6.97
N PHE A 236 -23.47 4.32 -7.61
CA PHE A 236 -24.47 5.16 -6.96
C PHE A 236 -25.78 5.12 -7.76
N GLY A 237 -26.83 4.49 -7.24
CA GLY A 237 -28.04 4.18 -7.99
C GLY A 237 -27.69 3.38 -9.25
N ASP A 238 -28.16 3.84 -10.39
CA ASP A 238 -27.89 3.24 -11.72
C ASP A 238 -26.54 3.65 -12.31
N TRP A 239 -25.85 4.63 -11.71
CA TRP A 239 -24.54 5.05 -12.18
C TRP A 239 -23.45 4.12 -11.67
N GLN A 240 -22.54 3.77 -12.58
CA GLN A 240 -21.36 2.98 -12.25
C GLN A 240 -20.15 3.50 -13.02
N ARG A 241 -19.00 3.53 -12.33
CA ARG A 241 -17.67 3.72 -12.92
C ARG A 241 -16.78 2.55 -12.56
N VAL A 242 -16.10 2.00 -13.53
CA VAL A 242 -15.08 0.97 -13.35
C VAL A 242 -13.77 1.47 -13.93
N GLU A 243 -12.71 1.35 -13.18
CA GLU A 243 -11.33 1.58 -13.61
C GLU A 243 -10.55 0.30 -13.40
N LEU A 244 -9.78 -0.09 -14.40
CA LEU A 244 -8.95 -1.30 -14.39
C LEU A 244 -7.57 -0.97 -14.95
N GLN A 245 -6.56 -1.34 -14.21
CA GLN A 245 -5.18 -1.44 -14.65
C GLN A 245 -4.63 -2.80 -14.22
N GLY A 246 -3.65 -3.30 -14.94
CA GLY A 246 -2.99 -4.53 -14.57
C GLY A 246 -2.91 -5.50 -15.72
N GLY A 247 -2.40 -6.69 -15.42
CA GLY A 247 -2.13 -7.72 -16.40
C GLY A 247 -1.07 -8.68 -15.93
N VAL A 248 -0.50 -9.41 -16.89
CA VAL A 248 0.64 -10.29 -16.69
C VAL A 248 1.92 -9.51 -16.96
N GLU A 249 2.88 -9.63 -16.06
CA GLU A 249 4.18 -8.95 -16.13
C GLU A 249 5.30 -9.96 -16.31
N HIS A 250 6.20 -9.70 -17.23
CA HIS A 250 7.28 -10.60 -17.59
C HIS A 250 8.65 -10.09 -17.15
N PRO A 251 9.65 -10.97 -16.95
CA PRO A 251 11.00 -10.58 -16.55
C PRO A 251 11.72 -9.67 -17.56
N ASP A 252 11.30 -9.67 -18.81
CA ASP A 252 11.80 -8.79 -19.87
C ASP A 252 11.15 -7.40 -19.90
N GLY A 253 10.22 -7.13 -18.95
CA GLY A 253 9.45 -5.89 -18.87
C GLY A 253 8.22 -5.83 -19.77
N ARG A 254 7.96 -6.86 -20.57
CA ARG A 254 6.73 -6.95 -21.38
C ARG A 254 5.53 -7.13 -20.46
N ARG A 255 4.41 -6.52 -20.82
CA ARG A 255 3.13 -6.62 -20.11
C ARG A 255 2.02 -7.04 -21.05
N GLU A 256 1.13 -7.89 -20.57
CA GLU A 256 -0.08 -8.33 -21.23
C GLU A 256 -1.28 -7.83 -20.43
N PRO A 257 -1.96 -6.77 -20.90
CA PRO A 257 -3.00 -6.11 -20.10
C PRO A 257 -4.26 -6.96 -19.96
N PHE A 258 -4.92 -6.85 -18.82
CA PHE A 258 -6.32 -7.24 -18.67
C PHE A 258 -7.20 -6.14 -19.24
N LEU A 259 -8.11 -6.49 -20.16
CA LEU A 259 -9.06 -5.55 -20.75
C LEU A 259 -10.35 -5.43 -19.92
N GLN A 260 -10.73 -6.52 -19.25
CA GLN A 260 -11.87 -6.56 -18.33
C GLN A 260 -11.49 -7.45 -17.14
N LEU A 261 -12.11 -7.17 -16.00
CA LEU A 261 -12.01 -7.96 -14.81
C LEU A 261 -13.37 -7.98 -14.11
N LEU A 262 -13.86 -9.17 -13.81
CA LEU A 262 -15.06 -9.37 -13.01
C LEU A 262 -14.66 -10.09 -11.71
N PRO A 263 -14.71 -9.42 -10.56
CA PRO A 263 -14.37 -10.02 -9.28
C PRO A 263 -15.57 -10.74 -8.68
N HIS A 264 -15.40 -12.01 -8.31
CA HIS A 264 -16.31 -12.78 -7.50
C HIS A 264 -15.67 -13.01 -6.14
N ALA A 265 -15.97 -12.13 -5.19
CA ALA A 265 -15.32 -12.11 -3.89
C ALA A 265 -16.21 -12.73 -2.80
N GLU A 266 -15.61 -13.52 -1.93
CA GLU A 266 -16.16 -13.90 -0.63
C GLU A 266 -15.51 -13.03 0.45
N VAL A 267 -16.32 -12.28 1.17
CA VAL A 267 -15.88 -11.30 2.16
C VAL A 267 -16.62 -11.57 3.45
N ARG A 268 -15.93 -11.44 4.59
CA ARG A 268 -16.61 -11.50 5.88
C ARG A 268 -17.52 -10.27 6.05
N ASP A 269 -18.74 -10.48 6.45
CA ASP A 269 -19.73 -9.42 6.65
C ASP A 269 -19.43 -8.56 7.89
N ASP A 270 -18.83 -9.15 8.94
CA ASP A 270 -18.56 -8.51 10.22
C ASP A 270 -17.37 -7.53 10.19
N ASN A 271 -16.38 -7.74 9.34
CA ASN A 271 -15.15 -6.94 9.31
C ASN A 271 -14.63 -6.64 7.89
N ARG A 272 -15.39 -6.96 6.85
CA ARG A 272 -15.08 -6.72 5.42
C ARG A 272 -13.75 -7.34 4.93
N ARG A 273 -13.24 -8.35 5.63
CA ARG A 273 -12.02 -9.05 5.21
C ARG A 273 -12.31 -9.92 3.99
N LEU A 274 -11.47 -9.79 2.97
CA LEU A 274 -11.46 -10.73 1.85
C LEU A 274 -11.03 -12.12 2.34
N VAL A 275 -11.80 -13.15 2.01
CA VAL A 275 -11.51 -14.56 2.31
C VAL A 275 -10.90 -15.23 1.08
N ARG A 276 -11.60 -15.12 -0.04
CA ARG A 276 -11.17 -15.63 -1.35
C ARG A 276 -11.86 -14.85 -2.46
N ALA A 277 -11.33 -14.96 -3.66
CA ALA A 277 -11.97 -14.42 -4.86
C ALA A 277 -11.60 -15.25 -6.10
N THR A 278 -12.49 -15.27 -7.06
CA THR A 278 -12.17 -15.57 -8.45
C THR A 278 -12.18 -14.26 -9.22
N LEU A 279 -11.09 -13.96 -9.92
CA LEU A 279 -11.02 -12.81 -10.81
C LEU A 279 -11.07 -13.30 -12.26
N ASP A 280 -12.20 -13.12 -12.93
CA ASP A 280 -12.35 -13.44 -14.36
C ASP A 280 -11.74 -12.32 -15.19
N CYS A 281 -10.50 -12.53 -15.67
CA CYS A 281 -9.76 -11.56 -16.48
C CYS A 281 -9.95 -11.84 -17.97
N THR A 282 -10.31 -10.83 -18.77
CA THR A 282 -10.30 -10.93 -20.24
C THR A 282 -8.97 -10.35 -20.76
N MET A 283 -8.26 -11.17 -21.53
CA MET A 283 -6.99 -10.81 -22.16
C MET A 283 -7.20 -10.01 -23.45
N SER A 284 -6.13 -9.43 -23.99
CA SER A 284 -6.17 -8.63 -25.24
C SER A 284 -6.56 -9.41 -26.48
N ASP A 285 -6.37 -10.73 -26.48
CA ASP A 285 -6.80 -11.63 -27.56
C ASP A 285 -8.25 -12.13 -27.41
N GLY A 286 -8.96 -11.68 -26.38
CA GLY A 286 -10.32 -12.07 -26.05
C GLY A 286 -10.42 -13.36 -25.25
N SER A 287 -9.31 -14.03 -24.92
CA SER A 287 -9.32 -15.21 -24.05
C SER A 287 -9.61 -14.83 -22.59
N THR A 288 -10.14 -15.78 -21.83
CA THR A 288 -10.39 -15.64 -20.40
C THR A 288 -9.27 -16.27 -19.59
N ARG A 289 -8.82 -15.57 -18.56
CA ARG A 289 -7.83 -16.04 -17.58
C ARG A 289 -8.40 -15.89 -16.18
N PRO A 290 -9.02 -16.93 -15.63
CA PRO A 290 -9.49 -16.92 -14.27
C PRO A 290 -8.29 -17.05 -13.31
N LEU A 291 -8.30 -16.23 -12.25
CA LEU A 291 -7.32 -16.26 -11.17
C LEU A 291 -8.06 -16.60 -9.87
N GLU A 292 -7.66 -17.70 -9.24
CA GLU A 292 -8.23 -18.12 -7.97
C GLU A 292 -7.37 -17.60 -6.83
N LEU A 293 -7.94 -16.76 -5.97
CA LEU A 293 -7.23 -16.13 -4.86
C LEU A 293 -7.78 -16.57 -3.51
N ALA A 294 -6.87 -16.81 -2.56
CA ALA A 294 -7.22 -17.04 -1.16
C ALA A 294 -6.33 -16.20 -0.24
N ALA A 295 -6.92 -15.56 0.77
CA ALA A 295 -6.15 -14.91 1.82
C ALA A 295 -5.44 -15.96 2.67
N VAL A 296 -4.13 -15.83 2.83
CA VAL A 296 -3.28 -16.77 3.60
C VAL A 296 -3.18 -16.33 5.05
N SER A 297 -2.91 -15.03 5.29
CA SER A 297 -2.86 -14.49 6.66
C SER A 297 -4.25 -14.42 7.29
N GLU A 298 -4.34 -14.57 8.62
CA GLU A 298 -5.63 -14.56 9.33
C GLU A 298 -6.29 -13.18 9.29
N THR A 299 -5.54 -12.09 9.43
CA THR A 299 -6.07 -10.72 9.41
C THR A 299 -5.41 -9.83 8.37
N GLY A 300 -4.16 -10.07 8.00
CA GLY A 300 -3.32 -9.11 7.30
C GLY A 300 -2.89 -7.96 8.22
N PHE A 301 -2.26 -6.94 7.65
CA PHE A 301 -1.86 -5.74 8.37
C PHE A 301 -2.81 -4.58 8.06
N HIS A 302 -3.51 -4.07 9.07
CA HIS A 302 -4.40 -2.91 8.93
C HIS A 302 -3.61 -1.63 8.73
N LEU A 303 -3.73 -1.02 7.56
CA LEU A 303 -3.04 0.21 7.18
C LEU A 303 -3.56 1.44 7.92
N GLY A 304 -4.80 1.40 8.42
CA GLY A 304 -5.35 2.44 9.29
C GLY A 304 -4.50 2.70 10.53
N ALA A 305 -3.87 1.66 11.09
CA ALA A 305 -2.89 1.81 12.18
C ALA A 305 -1.66 2.65 11.77
N GLY A 306 -1.35 2.76 10.48
CA GLY A 306 -0.37 3.66 9.89
C GLY A 306 -0.92 5.04 9.51
N LEU A 307 -2.07 5.44 10.08
CA LEU A 307 -2.77 6.72 9.88
C LEU A 307 -3.40 6.90 8.48
N TYR A 308 -3.56 5.84 7.69
CA TYR A 308 -4.37 5.94 6.47
C TYR A 308 -5.82 6.20 6.83
N PHE A 309 -6.45 7.16 6.14
CA PHE A 309 -7.81 7.65 6.38
C PHE A 309 -8.04 8.33 7.74
N GLY A 310 -6.96 8.55 8.50
CA GLY A 310 -7.00 9.08 9.86
C GLY A 310 -7.30 8.00 10.91
N LEU A 311 -6.71 8.11 12.07
CA LEU A 311 -6.94 7.23 13.23
C LEU A 311 -6.88 8.04 14.52
N ASP A 312 -7.92 7.95 15.33
CA ASP A 312 -8.02 8.59 16.66
C ASP A 312 -7.70 10.11 16.62
N GLY A 313 -8.11 10.80 15.55
CA GLY A 313 -7.89 12.23 15.37
C GLY A 313 -6.52 12.62 14.83
N HIS A 314 -5.74 11.65 14.32
CA HIS A 314 -4.45 11.88 13.68
C HIS A 314 -4.43 11.39 12.24
N TRP A 315 -3.59 12.00 11.42
CA TRP A 315 -3.44 11.70 9.99
C TRP A 315 -1.98 11.60 9.59
N HIS A 316 -1.71 10.85 8.55
CA HIS A 316 -0.39 10.88 7.92
C HIS A 316 -0.08 12.29 7.36
N GLY A 317 1.19 12.69 7.38
CA GLY A 317 1.62 14.03 7.01
C GLY A 317 1.24 15.13 8.01
N GLU A 318 0.72 14.79 9.18
CA GLU A 318 0.42 15.75 10.24
C GLU A 318 1.69 16.22 10.93
N TRP A 319 1.78 17.53 11.21
CA TRP A 319 2.86 18.09 12.04
C TRP A 319 2.64 17.75 13.51
N ARG A 320 3.53 16.96 14.08
CA ARG A 320 3.47 16.48 15.48
C ARG A 320 4.71 16.87 16.30
N GLY A 321 5.44 17.93 15.88
CA GLY A 321 6.67 18.39 16.52
C GLY A 321 7.94 17.97 15.75
N ASP A 322 9.11 18.30 16.33
CA ASP A 322 10.40 18.06 15.68
C ASP A 322 10.71 16.58 15.51
N LEU A 323 10.29 15.76 16.48
CA LEU A 323 10.27 14.29 16.45
C LEU A 323 9.12 13.81 17.32
N HIS A 324 8.31 12.91 16.79
CA HIS A 324 7.25 12.22 17.52
C HIS A 324 7.32 10.72 17.18
N VAL A 325 7.19 9.88 18.20
CA VAL A 325 7.13 8.43 18.07
C VAL A 325 6.00 7.91 18.95
N ASP A 326 5.09 7.16 18.37
CA ASP A 326 4.03 6.45 19.08
C ASP A 326 3.74 5.09 18.42
N GLY A 327 2.74 4.40 18.92
CA GLY A 327 2.33 3.12 18.34
C GLY A 327 1.32 2.43 19.23
N GLU A 328 0.96 1.23 18.83
CA GLU A 328 -0.01 0.42 19.57
C GLU A 328 0.17 -1.08 19.33
N TYR A 329 -0.30 -1.85 20.28
CA TYR A 329 -0.54 -3.28 20.16
C TYR A 329 -2.05 -3.54 20.14
N VAL A 330 -2.50 -4.28 19.16
CA VAL A 330 -3.89 -4.71 18.99
C VAL A 330 -3.93 -6.23 19.11
N ALA A 331 -4.60 -6.71 20.15
CA ALA A 331 -4.61 -8.14 20.47
C ALA A 331 -5.54 -8.97 19.55
N ASP A 332 -6.60 -8.36 19.01
CA ASP A 332 -7.54 -9.04 18.10
C ASP A 332 -8.05 -8.08 17.02
N CYS A 333 -7.44 -8.17 15.82
CA CYS A 333 -7.86 -7.46 14.62
C CYS A 333 -9.06 -8.13 13.92
N THR A 334 -9.53 -9.28 14.38
CA THR A 334 -10.75 -9.92 13.86
C THR A 334 -12.01 -9.40 14.51
N ASP A 335 -11.90 -8.79 15.71
CA ASP A 335 -13.01 -8.16 16.38
C ASP A 335 -13.63 -7.04 15.50
N PRO A 336 -14.95 -7.06 15.25
CA PRO A 336 -15.58 -6.10 14.34
C PRO A 336 -15.42 -4.63 14.75
N ALA A 337 -15.43 -4.33 16.06
CA ALA A 337 -15.26 -2.96 16.55
C ALA A 337 -13.82 -2.48 16.32
N THR A 338 -12.85 -3.33 16.57
CA THR A 338 -11.43 -3.08 16.30
C THR A 338 -11.17 -2.90 14.81
N ALA A 339 -11.70 -3.79 13.98
CA ALA A 339 -11.56 -3.70 12.53
C ALA A 339 -12.20 -2.42 11.96
N ARG A 340 -13.33 -1.99 12.55
CA ARG A 340 -13.98 -0.73 12.18
C ARG A 340 -13.15 0.49 12.57
N ARG A 341 -12.53 0.49 13.77
CA ARG A 341 -11.62 1.57 14.21
C ARG A 341 -10.38 1.68 13.31
N LEU A 342 -9.79 0.53 12.94
CA LEU A 342 -8.57 0.48 12.12
C LEU A 342 -8.84 0.57 10.61
N HIS A 343 -10.09 0.75 10.20
CA HIS A 343 -10.57 0.64 8.82
C HIS A 343 -10.39 -0.75 8.20
N GLN A 344 -11.12 -1.00 7.13
CA GLN A 344 -11.03 -2.28 6.43
C GLN A 344 -9.80 -2.40 5.52
N MET A 345 -9.18 -1.28 5.13
CA MET A 345 -8.01 -1.30 4.26
C MET A 345 -6.84 -1.97 4.96
N ARG A 346 -6.39 -3.06 4.37
CA ARG A 346 -5.31 -3.86 4.93
C ARG A 346 -4.49 -4.50 3.82
N ASP A 347 -3.22 -4.71 4.12
CA ASP A 347 -2.35 -5.55 3.33
C ASP A 347 -2.60 -7.01 3.72
N ASN A 348 -3.20 -7.79 2.81
CA ASN A 348 -3.35 -9.23 3.03
C ASN A 348 -2.33 -9.98 2.18
N LEU A 349 -1.61 -10.93 2.77
CA LEU A 349 -0.95 -11.94 1.98
C LEU A 349 -2.01 -12.82 1.33
N VAL A 350 -1.94 -12.96 0.00
CA VAL A 350 -2.79 -13.87 -0.77
C VAL A 350 -1.95 -14.90 -1.51
N CYS A 351 -2.50 -16.11 -1.64
CA CYS A 351 -2.07 -17.13 -2.59
C CYS A 351 -2.96 -17.05 -3.82
N VAL A 352 -2.38 -17.19 -5.00
CA VAL A 352 -3.09 -17.16 -6.28
C VAL A 352 -2.76 -18.41 -7.08
N GLU A 353 -3.78 -19.10 -7.55
CA GLU A 353 -3.66 -20.17 -8.56
C GLU A 353 -4.02 -19.61 -9.94
N ASP A 354 -3.10 -19.73 -10.87
CA ASP A 354 -3.23 -19.28 -12.24
C ASP A 354 -3.07 -20.49 -13.18
N ALA A 355 -4.18 -21.14 -13.47
CA ALA A 355 -4.19 -22.34 -14.32
C ALA A 355 -3.72 -22.05 -15.76
N VAL A 356 -4.01 -20.86 -16.30
CA VAL A 356 -3.59 -20.46 -17.66
C VAL A 356 -2.09 -20.22 -17.72
N GLY A 357 -1.55 -19.51 -16.73
CA GLY A 357 -0.12 -19.25 -16.60
C GLY A 357 0.68 -20.43 -16.07
N GLN A 358 0.01 -21.49 -15.60
CA GLN A 358 0.60 -22.69 -14.96
C GLN A 358 1.49 -22.34 -13.77
N GLY A 359 1.06 -21.36 -12.96
CA GLY A 359 1.82 -20.86 -11.83
C GLY A 359 1.00 -20.73 -10.57
N VAL A 360 1.72 -20.78 -9.44
CA VAL A 360 1.19 -20.41 -8.13
C VAL A 360 1.90 -19.13 -7.70
N GLY A 361 1.14 -18.16 -7.24
CA GLY A 361 1.65 -16.84 -6.87
C GLY A 361 1.37 -16.49 -5.41
N PHE A 362 2.20 -15.61 -4.87
CA PHE A 362 1.98 -14.97 -3.59
C PHE A 362 2.24 -13.46 -3.72
N GLY A 363 1.47 -12.68 -2.98
CA GLY A 363 1.62 -11.22 -3.00
C GLY A 363 0.69 -10.51 -2.06
N ASN A 364 0.65 -9.21 -2.19
CA ASN A 364 -0.22 -8.36 -1.41
C ASN A 364 -1.58 -8.17 -2.08
N MET A 365 -2.65 -8.18 -1.32
CA MET A 365 -3.97 -7.72 -1.75
C MET A 365 -4.47 -6.66 -0.78
N GLN A 366 -4.49 -5.41 -1.24
CA GLN A 366 -5.25 -4.36 -0.58
C GLN A 366 -6.68 -4.39 -1.09
N SER A 367 -7.65 -4.48 -0.19
CA SER A 367 -9.07 -4.56 -0.56
C SER A 367 -9.92 -3.63 0.26
N ILE A 368 -10.88 -2.99 -0.40
CA ILE A 368 -11.93 -2.15 0.21
C ILE A 368 -13.27 -2.56 -0.39
N PHE A 369 -14.23 -2.84 0.48
CA PHE A 369 -15.62 -3.14 0.14
C PHE A 369 -16.53 -2.20 0.93
N ALA A 370 -16.63 -0.94 0.52
CA ALA A 370 -17.43 0.07 1.22
C ALA A 370 -18.86 0.12 0.69
N GLY A 371 -19.80 0.47 1.57
CA GLY A 371 -21.22 0.55 1.27
C GLY A 371 -21.87 -0.82 1.01
N ALA A 372 -23.08 -0.80 0.48
CA ALA A 372 -23.84 -1.99 0.16
C ALA A 372 -23.32 -2.69 -1.11
N GLN A 373 -23.06 -3.98 -1.00
CA GLN A 373 -22.65 -4.85 -2.10
C GLN A 373 -23.59 -6.09 -2.08
N PRO A 374 -24.86 -5.94 -2.46
CA PRO A 374 -25.87 -7.00 -2.30
C PRO A 374 -25.52 -8.29 -3.07
N GLU A 375 -24.76 -8.18 -4.16
CA GLU A 375 -24.29 -9.29 -4.95
C GLU A 375 -23.32 -10.22 -4.20
N ILE A 376 -22.71 -9.76 -3.12
CA ILE A 376 -21.84 -10.54 -2.24
C ILE A 376 -22.33 -10.53 -0.78
N GLY A 377 -23.61 -10.19 -0.57
CA GLY A 377 -24.27 -10.28 0.73
C GLY A 377 -23.91 -9.19 1.73
N LEU A 378 -23.22 -8.11 1.34
CA LEU A 378 -22.84 -7.02 2.24
C LEU A 378 -23.92 -5.95 2.31
N THR A 379 -24.25 -5.52 3.53
CA THR A 379 -25.20 -4.43 3.79
C THR A 379 -24.47 -3.10 4.00
N GLU A 380 -25.16 -1.99 3.83
CA GLU A 380 -24.61 -0.65 4.10
C GLU A 380 -24.24 -0.47 5.58
N GLU A 381 -25.02 -1.05 6.49
CA GLU A 381 -24.79 -0.97 7.93
C GLU A 381 -23.43 -1.52 8.35
N ALA A 382 -22.92 -2.52 7.63
CA ALA A 382 -21.59 -3.11 7.86
C ALA A 382 -20.46 -2.35 7.13
N SER A 383 -20.73 -1.21 6.52
CA SER A 383 -19.71 -0.38 5.86
C SER A 383 -18.76 0.25 6.87
N PHE A 384 -17.46 0.31 6.54
CA PHE A 384 -16.38 0.84 7.38
C PHE A 384 -15.78 2.15 6.84
N LEU A 385 -16.29 2.68 5.73
CA LEU A 385 -15.84 3.94 5.13
C LEU A 385 -16.99 4.94 5.03
#